data_88f47ce7685db490dd53b955d9725874
#
_entry.id   88f47ce7685db490dd53b955d9725874
#
_cell.length_a   1.000
_cell.length_b   1.000
_cell.length_c   1.000
_cell.angle_alpha   90.00
_cell.angle_beta   90.00
_cell.angle_gamma   90.00
#
_symmetry.space_group_name_H-M   'P 1'
#
loop_
_entity.id
_entity.type
_entity.pdbx_description
1 polymer ?
#
loop_
_entity_poly.entity_id
_entity_poly.type
_entity_poly.pdbx_seq_one_letter_code
_entity_poly.pdbx_strand_id
1 'polypeptide(L)'
;VHELTPAIIREAAARALGEDRGPADITTMACVASEVRAEARIFAKEACVLAGLPVAEQVFREQDPGLRLESAARDGALLHPGDTALKISGSAASILTAERCALNFIQQLSGVATRTRLFVDAVAGTSCQILDTRKTVPGLRALQKYAVRCGGGTNHRFGLYDMFLLKDNHLALMGPGATLADAVGAARSLKPEARVEVEVDRLDQIAEVLTLQVDQILLDNMTLEQMRDAVSLIAGRAKTEASGNMTLERVRDVAATGVDFISVGALTHSVRAIDFSLEMLV
;
A
#
# COMPACT_ATOMS: atom_id res chain seq x y z
N VAL A 1 9.89 7.33 6.32
CA VAL A 1 9.31 6.20 5.55
C VAL A 1 9.15 5.04 6.52
N HIS A 2 7.91 4.59 6.74
CA HIS A 2 7.67 3.39 7.56
C HIS A 2 8.09 2.17 6.74
N GLU A 3 9.21 1.59 7.09
CA GLU A 3 9.73 0.40 6.42
C GLU A 3 8.96 -0.85 6.87
N LEU A 4 8.88 -1.82 5.98
CA LEU A 4 8.41 -3.16 6.30
C LEU A 4 9.50 -3.87 7.11
N THR A 5 9.40 -3.80 8.45
CA THR A 5 10.42 -4.34 9.36
C THR A 5 10.32 -5.86 9.47
N PRO A 6 11.42 -6.56 9.79
CA PRO A 6 11.40 -8.00 10.06
C PRO A 6 10.40 -8.42 11.16
N ALA A 7 10.13 -7.52 12.13
CA ALA A 7 9.14 -7.78 13.18
C ALA A 7 7.71 -7.84 12.62
N ILE A 8 7.34 -6.88 11.78
CA ILE A 8 6.02 -6.84 11.12
C ILE A 8 5.82 -8.06 10.21
N ILE A 9 6.87 -8.46 9.48
CA ILE A 9 6.83 -9.63 8.59
C ILE A 9 6.59 -10.90 9.41
N ARG A 10 7.35 -11.11 10.49
CA ARG A 10 7.18 -12.28 11.37
C ARG A 10 5.80 -12.34 12.02
N GLU A 11 5.33 -11.20 12.55
CA GLU A 11 4.00 -11.14 13.16
C GLU A 11 2.90 -11.51 12.17
N ALA A 12 2.96 -10.99 10.94
CA ALA A 12 1.99 -11.29 9.90
C ALA A 12 2.01 -12.78 9.51
N ALA A 13 3.20 -13.35 9.31
CA ALA A 13 3.40 -14.75 8.96
C ALA A 13 2.90 -15.70 10.07
N ALA A 14 3.31 -15.46 11.32
CA ALA A 14 2.92 -16.27 12.46
C ALA A 14 1.41 -16.24 12.70
N ARG A 15 0.78 -15.06 12.56
CA ARG A 15 -0.67 -14.89 12.71
C ARG A 15 -1.45 -15.68 11.65
N ALA A 16 -1.03 -15.58 10.37
CA ALA A 16 -1.70 -16.30 9.28
C ALA A 16 -1.55 -17.82 9.40
N LEU A 17 -0.35 -18.31 9.74
CA LEU A 17 -0.12 -19.73 10.01
C LEU A 17 -0.92 -20.22 11.22
N GLY A 18 -1.01 -19.43 12.27
CA GLY A 18 -1.80 -19.77 13.45
C GLY A 18 -3.30 -19.91 13.13
N GLU A 19 -3.82 -19.03 12.26
CA GLU A 19 -5.21 -19.08 11.79
C GLU A 19 -5.50 -20.33 10.95
N ASP A 20 -4.62 -20.65 9.99
CA ASP A 20 -4.86 -21.69 8.99
C ASP A 20 -4.54 -23.10 9.53
N ARG A 21 -3.37 -23.25 10.14
CA ARG A 21 -2.89 -24.56 10.63
C ARG A 21 -3.63 -25.02 11.88
N GLY A 22 -4.03 -24.10 12.76
CA GLY A 22 -4.58 -24.42 14.08
C GLY A 22 -3.64 -25.37 14.86
N PRO A 23 -4.17 -26.45 15.46
CA PRO A 23 -3.36 -27.44 16.17
C PRO A 23 -2.54 -28.36 15.23
N ALA A 24 -3.03 -28.65 14.01
CA ALA A 24 -2.33 -29.52 13.06
C ALA A 24 -2.97 -29.52 11.66
N ASP A 25 -2.16 -29.71 10.63
CA ASP A 25 -2.61 -30.05 9.26
C ASP A 25 -2.92 -31.55 9.19
N ILE A 26 -4.18 -31.90 9.48
CA ILE A 26 -4.63 -33.30 9.58
C ILE A 26 -4.53 -34.06 8.25
N THR A 27 -4.68 -33.37 7.12
CA THR A 27 -4.58 -34.00 5.79
C THR A 27 -3.15 -34.40 5.49
N THR A 28 -2.21 -33.46 5.64
CA THR A 28 -0.79 -33.75 5.42
C THR A 28 -0.28 -34.82 6.39
N MET A 29 -0.67 -34.76 7.65
CA MET A 29 -0.29 -35.78 8.63
C MET A 29 -0.81 -37.18 8.27
N ALA A 30 -1.98 -37.28 7.66
CA ALA A 30 -2.56 -38.58 7.26
C ALA A 30 -1.94 -39.15 5.97
N CYS A 31 -1.46 -38.28 5.05
CA CYS A 31 -1.15 -38.66 3.68
C CYS A 31 0.35 -38.61 3.34
N VAL A 32 1.16 -37.82 4.08
CA VAL A 32 2.55 -37.55 3.75
C VAL A 32 3.47 -38.05 4.86
N ALA A 33 4.32 -39.01 4.56
CA ALA A 33 5.29 -39.49 5.52
C ALA A 33 6.34 -38.42 5.85
N SER A 34 6.80 -38.36 7.09
CA SER A 34 7.65 -37.32 7.63
C SER A 34 8.99 -37.12 6.92
N GLU A 35 9.52 -38.22 6.35
CA GLU A 35 10.79 -38.30 5.64
C GLU A 35 10.70 -37.82 4.19
N VAL A 36 9.50 -37.62 3.63
CA VAL A 36 9.30 -37.21 2.24
C VAL A 36 9.86 -35.81 2.02
N ARG A 37 10.78 -35.70 1.07
CA ARG A 37 11.36 -34.44 0.62
C ARG A 37 10.82 -34.10 -0.76
N ALA A 38 10.65 -32.80 -1.03
CA ALA A 38 10.18 -32.33 -2.31
C ALA A 38 10.82 -31.00 -2.70
N GLU A 39 10.71 -30.71 -3.98
CA GLU A 39 10.94 -29.37 -4.54
C GLU A 39 9.62 -28.79 -5.01
N ALA A 40 9.46 -27.48 -4.90
CA ALA A 40 8.29 -26.76 -5.35
C ALA A 40 8.65 -25.38 -5.90
N ARG A 41 7.77 -24.81 -6.70
CA ARG A 41 7.87 -23.41 -7.12
C ARG A 41 6.56 -22.69 -6.96
N ILE A 42 6.63 -21.40 -6.59
CA ILE A 42 5.51 -20.47 -6.71
C ILE A 42 5.70 -19.69 -8.01
N PHE A 43 4.67 -19.63 -8.84
CA PHE A 43 4.70 -18.95 -10.14
C PHE A 43 3.42 -18.16 -10.40
N ALA A 44 3.54 -17.11 -11.21
CA ALA A 44 2.42 -16.27 -11.62
C ALA A 44 1.61 -16.95 -12.73
N LYS A 45 0.29 -16.89 -12.67
CA LYS A 45 -0.63 -17.38 -13.71
C LYS A 45 -1.13 -16.26 -14.62
N GLU A 46 -0.89 -15.01 -14.26
CA GLU A 46 -1.23 -13.84 -15.05
C GLU A 46 -0.12 -12.78 -14.92
N ALA A 47 -0.10 -11.81 -15.84
CA ALA A 47 0.86 -10.71 -15.78
C ALA A 47 0.60 -9.82 -14.56
N CYS A 48 1.65 -9.51 -13.79
CA CYS A 48 1.53 -8.75 -12.55
C CYS A 48 2.83 -8.09 -12.12
N VAL A 49 2.74 -7.15 -11.18
CA VAL A 49 3.88 -6.65 -10.42
C VAL A 49 3.96 -7.46 -9.11
N LEU A 50 5.07 -8.15 -8.91
CA LEU A 50 5.29 -8.99 -7.71
C LEU A 50 5.40 -8.12 -6.46
N ALA A 51 4.71 -8.53 -5.38
CA ALA A 51 4.92 -7.98 -4.04
C ALA A 51 4.55 -9.01 -2.96
N GLY A 52 5.26 -8.98 -1.83
CA GLY A 52 4.99 -9.84 -0.68
C GLY A 52 5.91 -11.04 -0.56
N LEU A 53 6.94 -11.13 -1.38
CA LEU A 53 7.91 -12.22 -1.34
C LEU A 53 8.57 -12.39 0.04
N PRO A 54 9.02 -11.32 0.74
CA PRO A 54 9.59 -11.46 2.08
C PRO A 54 8.61 -12.04 3.12
N VAL A 55 7.31 -11.78 2.97
CA VAL A 55 6.28 -12.32 3.88
C VAL A 55 6.05 -13.80 3.57
N ALA A 56 5.95 -14.16 2.30
CA ALA A 56 5.79 -15.56 1.88
C ALA A 56 7.00 -16.42 2.29
N GLU A 57 8.21 -15.92 2.11
CA GLU A 57 9.42 -16.61 2.62
C GLU A 57 9.36 -16.78 4.14
N GLN A 58 8.91 -15.78 4.88
CA GLN A 58 8.80 -15.86 6.34
C GLN A 58 7.74 -16.88 6.76
N VAL A 59 6.62 -17.03 6.02
CA VAL A 59 5.63 -18.08 6.27
C VAL A 59 6.27 -19.46 6.19
N PHE A 60 7.08 -19.75 5.15
CA PHE A 60 7.79 -21.01 5.03
C PHE A 60 8.81 -21.21 6.15
N ARG A 61 9.59 -20.18 6.50
CA ARG A 61 10.58 -20.26 7.60
C ARG A 61 9.94 -20.42 8.97
N GLU A 62 8.78 -19.84 9.19
CA GLU A 62 8.02 -19.95 10.43
C GLU A 62 7.44 -21.36 10.58
N GLN A 63 7.03 -21.98 9.47
CA GLN A 63 6.57 -23.36 9.46
C GLN A 63 7.72 -24.36 9.67
N ASP A 64 8.85 -24.15 8.98
CA ASP A 64 10.01 -25.04 9.07
C ASP A 64 11.31 -24.29 8.68
N PRO A 65 12.16 -23.92 9.63
CA PRO A 65 13.44 -23.28 9.36
C PRO A 65 14.40 -24.11 8.49
N GLY A 66 14.18 -25.43 8.37
CA GLY A 66 14.97 -26.35 7.54
C GLY A 66 14.66 -26.28 6.04
N LEU A 67 13.62 -25.53 5.62
CA LEU A 67 13.32 -25.33 4.21
C LEU A 67 14.36 -24.41 3.55
N ARG A 68 14.83 -24.84 2.37
CA ARG A 68 15.65 -24.00 1.52
C ARG A 68 14.76 -23.17 0.59
N LEU A 69 14.94 -21.85 0.60
CA LEU A 69 14.19 -20.89 -0.19
C LEU A 69 15.15 -20.16 -1.13
N GLU A 70 14.77 -20.04 -2.41
CA GLU A 70 15.51 -19.33 -3.44
C GLU A 70 14.56 -18.40 -4.20
N SER A 71 14.68 -17.09 -3.96
CA SER A 71 13.91 -16.09 -4.70
C SER A 71 14.37 -16.05 -6.16
N ALA A 72 13.48 -16.35 -7.09
CA ALA A 72 13.73 -16.30 -8.53
C ALA A 72 13.42 -14.91 -9.13
N ALA A 73 12.71 -14.08 -8.39
CA ALA A 73 12.37 -12.69 -8.73
C ALA A 73 12.49 -11.80 -7.49
N ARG A 74 12.27 -10.50 -7.65
CA ARG A 74 12.25 -9.52 -6.54
C ARG A 74 10.94 -8.75 -6.55
N ASP A 75 10.51 -8.29 -5.40
CA ASP A 75 9.34 -7.40 -5.31
C ASP A 75 9.55 -6.14 -6.17
N GLY A 76 8.48 -5.70 -6.85
CA GLY A 76 8.49 -4.64 -7.86
C GLY A 76 8.80 -5.13 -9.28
N ALA A 77 9.23 -6.37 -9.47
CA ALA A 77 9.43 -6.94 -10.81
C ALA A 77 8.09 -7.21 -11.52
N LEU A 78 8.07 -6.99 -12.82
CA LEU A 78 6.98 -7.44 -13.69
C LEU A 78 7.16 -8.93 -13.97
N LEU A 79 6.16 -9.73 -13.67
CA LEU A 79 6.10 -11.15 -13.99
C LEU A 79 5.07 -11.41 -15.10
N HIS A 80 5.36 -12.39 -15.94
CA HIS A 80 4.46 -12.93 -16.95
C HIS A 80 3.90 -14.30 -16.51
N PRO A 81 2.84 -14.81 -17.14
CA PRO A 81 2.33 -16.14 -16.86
C PRO A 81 3.43 -17.21 -17.00
N GLY A 82 3.60 -18.04 -15.96
CA GLY A 82 4.63 -19.08 -15.88
C GLY A 82 5.94 -18.65 -15.20
N ASP A 83 6.18 -17.35 -15.01
CA ASP A 83 7.39 -16.86 -14.33
C ASP A 83 7.40 -17.30 -12.87
N THR A 84 8.52 -17.85 -12.43
CA THR A 84 8.73 -18.31 -11.06
C THR A 84 9.09 -17.13 -10.15
N ALA A 85 8.38 -17.00 -9.03
CA ALA A 85 8.68 -16.01 -7.98
C ALA A 85 9.61 -16.61 -6.89
N LEU A 86 9.34 -17.83 -6.44
CA LEU A 86 10.04 -18.48 -5.34
C LEU A 86 10.20 -19.99 -5.63
N LYS A 87 11.39 -20.54 -5.38
CA LYS A 87 11.64 -21.98 -5.32
C LYS A 87 11.81 -22.41 -3.88
N ILE A 88 11.27 -23.56 -3.54
CA ILE A 88 11.27 -24.13 -2.20
C ILE A 88 11.74 -25.58 -2.28
N SER A 89 12.60 -26.01 -1.36
CA SER A 89 12.96 -27.42 -1.24
C SER A 89 13.12 -27.83 0.21
N GLY A 90 12.68 -29.06 0.53
CA GLY A 90 12.75 -29.57 1.88
C GLY A 90 11.66 -30.57 2.23
N SER A 91 11.14 -30.55 3.47
CA SER A 91 10.04 -31.39 3.90
C SER A 91 8.78 -31.12 3.07
N ALA A 92 8.26 -32.16 2.41
CA ALA A 92 7.02 -32.04 1.63
C ALA A 92 5.84 -31.63 2.50
N ALA A 93 5.74 -32.17 3.71
CA ALA A 93 4.71 -31.82 4.68
C ALA A 93 4.77 -30.33 5.05
N SER A 94 5.98 -29.81 5.33
CA SER A 94 6.14 -28.39 5.68
C SER A 94 5.79 -27.45 4.53
N ILE A 95 6.12 -27.83 3.29
CA ILE A 95 5.78 -27.05 2.08
C ILE A 95 4.26 -26.97 1.92
N LEU A 96 3.55 -28.09 1.99
CA LEU A 96 2.10 -28.18 1.85
C LEU A 96 1.38 -27.38 2.94
N THR A 97 1.81 -27.50 4.20
CA THR A 97 1.20 -26.78 5.32
C THR A 97 1.34 -25.25 5.20
N ALA A 98 2.46 -24.76 4.64
CA ALA A 98 2.72 -23.32 4.49
C ALA A 98 2.13 -22.70 3.20
N GLU A 99 1.85 -23.53 2.20
CA GLU A 99 1.48 -23.12 0.83
C GLU A 99 0.40 -22.04 0.80
N ARG A 100 -0.75 -22.32 1.41
CA ARG A 100 -1.93 -21.44 1.29
C ARG A 100 -1.68 -20.06 1.90
N CYS A 101 -1.07 -20.03 3.07
CA CYS A 101 -0.73 -18.75 3.72
C CYS A 101 0.25 -17.93 2.88
N ALA A 102 1.30 -18.57 2.35
CA ALA A 102 2.29 -17.89 1.51
C ALA A 102 1.66 -17.34 0.22
N LEU A 103 0.84 -18.16 -0.46
CA LEU A 103 0.12 -17.75 -1.66
C LEU A 103 -0.82 -16.58 -1.37
N ASN A 104 -1.58 -16.61 -0.28
CA ASN A 104 -2.51 -15.54 0.06
C ASN A 104 -1.81 -14.17 0.18
N PHE A 105 -0.64 -14.10 0.79
CA PHE A 105 0.14 -12.85 0.87
C PHE A 105 0.64 -12.39 -0.50
N ILE A 106 1.27 -13.26 -1.28
CA ILE A 106 1.77 -12.90 -2.62
C ILE A 106 0.62 -12.45 -3.52
N GLN A 107 -0.48 -13.17 -3.54
CA GLN A 107 -1.66 -12.88 -4.36
C GLN A 107 -2.25 -11.50 -4.03
N GLN A 108 -2.50 -11.25 -2.74
CA GLN A 108 -3.09 -10.00 -2.29
C GLN A 108 -2.17 -8.81 -2.48
N LEU A 109 -0.89 -8.94 -2.12
CA LEU A 109 0.06 -7.83 -2.20
C LEU A 109 0.49 -7.53 -3.64
N SER A 110 0.63 -8.55 -4.48
CA SER A 110 0.84 -8.35 -5.93
C SER A 110 -0.37 -7.68 -6.59
N GLY A 111 -1.58 -7.95 -6.11
CA GLY A 111 -2.77 -7.23 -6.53
C GLY A 111 -2.68 -5.72 -6.25
N VAL A 112 -2.26 -5.35 -5.04
CA VAL A 112 -2.02 -3.93 -4.67
C VAL A 112 -0.94 -3.30 -5.54
N ALA A 113 0.21 -3.98 -5.72
CA ALA A 113 1.32 -3.47 -6.52
C ALA A 113 0.94 -3.32 -8.00
N THR A 114 0.26 -4.31 -8.57
CA THR A 114 -0.22 -4.28 -9.96
C THR A 114 -1.24 -3.17 -10.18
N ARG A 115 -2.20 -3.02 -9.26
CA ARG A 115 -3.18 -1.93 -9.32
C ARG A 115 -2.49 -0.57 -9.24
N THR A 116 -1.51 -0.43 -8.35
CA THR A 116 -0.73 0.81 -8.20
C THR A 116 0.03 1.14 -9.47
N ARG A 117 0.68 0.16 -10.09
CA ARG A 117 1.42 0.34 -11.35
C ARG A 117 0.53 0.92 -12.45
N LEU A 118 -0.69 0.47 -12.59
CA LEU A 118 -1.62 1.01 -13.58
C LEU A 118 -1.86 2.52 -13.39
N PHE A 119 -2.03 2.97 -12.15
CA PHE A 119 -2.20 4.40 -11.86
C PHE A 119 -0.90 5.20 -12.09
N VAL A 120 0.24 4.64 -11.70
CA VAL A 120 1.56 5.27 -11.93
C VAL A 120 1.84 5.43 -13.42
N ASP A 121 1.58 4.39 -14.21
CA ASP A 121 1.78 4.42 -15.66
C ASP A 121 0.81 5.41 -16.34
N ALA A 122 -0.42 5.54 -15.82
CA ALA A 122 -1.41 6.48 -16.35
C ALA A 122 -0.99 7.95 -16.19
N VAL A 123 -0.18 8.29 -15.16
CA VAL A 123 0.34 9.65 -14.96
C VAL A 123 1.76 9.84 -15.49
N ALA A 124 2.33 8.84 -16.16
CA ALA A 124 3.67 8.92 -16.74
C ALA A 124 3.82 10.12 -17.69
N GLY A 125 4.96 10.80 -17.60
CA GLY A 125 5.25 12.03 -18.36
C GLY A 125 4.78 13.31 -17.67
N THR A 126 4.14 13.22 -16.48
CA THR A 126 3.85 14.36 -15.59
C THR A 126 4.77 14.34 -14.37
N SER A 127 4.77 15.41 -13.58
CA SER A 127 5.47 15.47 -12.28
C SER A 127 4.63 14.88 -11.14
N CYS A 128 3.38 14.50 -11.41
CA CYS A 128 2.43 14.05 -10.41
C CYS A 128 2.78 12.66 -9.87
N GLN A 129 2.65 12.45 -8.56
CA GLN A 129 2.87 11.17 -7.90
C GLN A 129 1.55 10.60 -7.38
N ILE A 130 1.42 9.28 -7.48
CA ILE A 130 0.28 8.53 -6.94
C ILE A 130 0.53 8.18 -5.47
N LEU A 131 -0.40 8.60 -4.60
CA LEU A 131 -0.38 8.30 -3.17
C LEU A 131 -1.41 7.23 -2.80
N ASP A 132 -1.06 6.41 -1.81
CA ASP A 132 -2.05 5.62 -1.08
C ASP A 132 -2.83 6.47 -0.08
N THR A 133 -3.66 5.82 0.73
CA THR A 133 -4.42 6.45 1.81
C THR A 133 -4.39 5.60 3.08
N ARG A 134 -5.16 6.01 4.11
CA ARG A 134 -5.43 5.18 5.28
C ARG A 134 -6.61 4.20 5.10
N LYS A 135 -7.23 4.17 3.91
CA LYS A 135 -8.31 3.22 3.57
C LYS A 135 -7.71 1.84 3.24
N THR A 136 -7.17 1.16 4.24
CA THR A 136 -6.48 -0.12 4.14
C THR A 136 -7.27 -1.23 4.82
N VAL A 137 -7.00 -2.49 4.45
CA VAL A 137 -7.53 -3.64 5.20
C VAL A 137 -7.02 -3.59 6.64
N PRO A 138 -7.90 -3.70 7.65
CA PRO A 138 -7.47 -3.69 9.05
C PRO A 138 -6.38 -4.73 9.35
N GLY A 139 -5.32 -4.30 10.04
CA GLY A 139 -4.17 -5.14 10.37
C GLY A 139 -3.13 -5.30 9.26
N LEU A 140 -3.45 -4.98 7.99
CA LEU A 140 -2.54 -5.19 6.85
C LEU A 140 -1.91 -3.89 6.30
N ARG A 141 -2.10 -2.74 6.96
CA ARG A 141 -1.65 -1.44 6.43
C ARG A 141 -0.17 -1.40 6.07
N ALA A 142 0.70 -1.93 6.91
CA ALA A 142 2.13 -1.92 6.65
C ALA A 142 2.48 -2.70 5.38
N LEU A 143 1.86 -3.87 5.19
CA LEU A 143 2.05 -4.72 4.02
C LEU A 143 1.47 -4.08 2.75
N GLN A 144 0.27 -3.50 2.83
CA GLN A 144 -0.36 -2.87 1.67
C GLN A 144 0.39 -1.60 1.24
N LYS A 145 0.85 -0.77 2.19
CA LYS A 145 1.68 0.40 1.87
C LYS A 145 3.04 0.01 1.28
N TYR A 146 3.62 -1.08 1.74
CA TYR A 146 4.80 -1.67 1.10
C TYR A 146 4.50 -2.06 -0.35
N ALA A 147 3.41 -2.76 -0.60
CA ALA A 147 3.02 -3.19 -1.94
C ALA A 147 2.73 -2.00 -2.89
N VAL A 148 2.18 -0.89 -2.38
CA VAL A 148 2.05 0.35 -3.14
C VAL A 148 3.41 0.84 -3.64
N ARG A 149 4.46 0.83 -2.79
CA ARG A 149 5.82 1.19 -3.23
C ARG A 149 6.37 0.23 -4.28
N CYS A 150 6.11 -1.07 -4.13
CA CYS A 150 6.50 -2.07 -5.15
C CYS A 150 5.87 -1.76 -6.51
N GLY A 151 4.65 -1.23 -6.52
CA GLY A 151 3.96 -0.76 -7.72
C GLY A 151 4.47 0.58 -8.27
N GLY A 152 5.39 1.27 -7.58
CA GLY A 152 5.92 2.57 -7.96
C GLY A 152 5.16 3.76 -7.40
N GLY A 153 4.16 3.54 -6.56
CA GLY A 153 3.45 4.60 -5.83
C GLY A 153 4.22 5.12 -4.61
N THR A 154 3.73 6.18 -4.03
CA THR A 154 4.29 6.83 -2.85
C THR A 154 3.31 6.68 -1.67
N ASN A 155 3.83 6.57 -0.45
CA ASN A 155 2.97 6.48 0.71
C ASN A 155 2.56 7.86 1.23
N HIS A 156 1.27 8.08 1.44
CA HIS A 156 0.72 9.12 2.28
C HIS A 156 0.99 8.79 3.77
N ARG A 157 0.59 9.66 4.70
CA ARG A 157 0.76 9.40 6.13
C ARG A 157 0.35 7.98 6.50
N PHE A 158 1.13 7.37 7.39
CA PHE A 158 0.91 6.00 7.82
C PHE A 158 -0.25 5.88 8.81
N GLY A 159 -0.31 6.81 9.76
CA GLY A 159 -1.30 6.79 10.81
C GLY A 159 -1.87 8.18 11.14
N LEU A 160 -2.26 8.35 12.39
CA LEU A 160 -2.73 9.65 12.91
C LEU A 160 -1.61 10.43 13.60
N TYR A 161 -0.38 9.90 13.60
CA TYR A 161 0.72 10.37 14.42
C TYR A 161 1.93 10.91 13.63
N ASP A 162 1.95 10.77 12.31
CA ASP A 162 3.13 11.07 11.47
C ASP A 162 2.95 12.31 10.59
N MET A 163 1.71 12.79 10.41
CA MET A 163 1.40 14.04 9.71
C MET A 163 0.03 14.55 10.14
N PHE A 164 -0.10 15.86 10.31
CA PHE A 164 -1.40 16.50 10.53
C PHE A 164 -2.17 16.57 9.20
N LEU A 165 -3.44 16.25 9.24
CA LEU A 165 -4.41 16.50 8.16
C LEU A 165 -5.64 17.15 8.81
N LEU A 166 -5.71 18.47 8.66
CA LEU A 166 -6.80 19.28 9.17
C LEU A 166 -7.96 19.25 8.18
N LYS A 167 -9.15 19.01 8.69
CA LYS A 167 -10.39 18.87 7.94
C LYS A 167 -11.46 19.77 8.55
N ASP A 168 -12.51 20.06 7.78
CA ASP A 168 -13.69 20.79 8.21
C ASP A 168 -14.24 20.32 9.56
N ASN A 169 -14.37 19.02 9.75
CA ASN A 169 -14.85 18.41 11.00
C ASN A 169 -13.96 18.75 12.21
N HIS A 170 -12.66 18.89 12.02
CA HIS A 170 -11.77 19.30 13.11
C HIS A 170 -12.07 20.74 13.51
N LEU A 171 -12.20 21.63 12.53
CA LEU A 171 -12.50 23.04 12.77
C LEU A 171 -13.86 23.22 13.45
N ALA A 172 -14.88 22.50 12.97
CA ALA A 172 -16.23 22.55 13.54
C ALA A 172 -16.27 22.14 15.02
N LEU A 173 -15.34 21.30 15.49
CA LEU A 173 -15.28 20.79 16.85
C LEU A 173 -14.33 21.57 17.78
N MET A 174 -13.59 22.56 17.27
CA MET A 174 -12.69 23.39 18.10
C MET A 174 -13.40 24.36 19.04
N GLY A 175 -14.69 24.57 18.85
CA GLY A 175 -15.50 25.48 19.65
C GLY A 175 -15.74 26.87 19.01
N PRO A 176 -16.60 27.69 19.60
CA PRO A 176 -16.99 28.98 19.02
C PRO A 176 -15.82 29.95 18.88
N GLY A 177 -15.64 30.49 17.69
CA GLY A 177 -14.62 31.49 17.38
C GLY A 177 -13.23 30.95 17.09
N ALA A 178 -13.01 29.63 17.13
CA ALA A 178 -11.74 29.01 16.71
C ALA A 178 -11.56 29.14 15.19
N THR A 179 -10.33 29.39 14.77
CA THR A 179 -9.94 29.61 13.37
C THR A 179 -9.03 28.51 12.87
N LEU A 180 -8.84 28.43 11.55
CA LEU A 180 -7.85 27.57 10.95
C LEU A 180 -6.42 27.91 11.43
N ALA A 181 -6.14 29.19 11.68
CA ALA A 181 -4.86 29.65 12.23
C ALA A 181 -4.59 29.06 13.62
N ASP A 182 -5.62 28.98 14.48
CA ASP A 182 -5.49 28.36 15.81
C ASP A 182 -5.20 26.86 15.68
N ALA A 183 -5.84 26.16 14.73
CA ALA A 183 -5.61 24.74 14.47
C ALA A 183 -4.17 24.47 13.99
N VAL A 184 -3.68 25.24 13.02
CA VAL A 184 -2.31 25.13 12.51
C VAL A 184 -1.28 25.49 13.59
N GLY A 185 -1.54 26.55 14.37
CA GLY A 185 -0.71 26.94 15.51
C GLY A 185 -0.60 25.86 16.57
N ALA A 186 -1.71 25.24 16.93
CA ALA A 186 -1.75 24.10 17.86
C ALA A 186 -1.01 22.88 17.32
N ALA A 187 -1.19 22.54 16.03
CA ALA A 187 -0.47 21.45 15.38
C ALA A 187 1.04 21.65 15.43
N ARG A 188 1.54 22.82 15.04
CA ARG A 188 2.97 23.17 15.09
C ARG A 188 3.54 23.20 16.50
N SER A 189 2.74 23.61 17.49
CA SER A 189 3.14 23.59 18.89
C SER A 189 3.22 22.17 19.44
N LEU A 190 2.30 21.29 19.03
CA LEU A 190 2.26 19.91 19.52
C LEU A 190 3.38 19.05 18.91
N LYS A 191 3.68 19.23 17.62
CA LYS A 191 4.69 18.44 16.90
C LYS A 191 5.33 19.28 15.79
N PRO A 192 6.33 20.11 16.10
CA PRO A 192 6.90 21.09 15.18
C PRO A 192 7.47 20.52 13.87
N GLU A 193 8.00 19.28 13.93
CA GLU A 193 8.63 18.59 12.82
C GLU A 193 7.63 17.88 11.89
N ALA A 194 6.37 17.72 12.32
CA ALA A 194 5.37 17.04 11.51
C ALA A 194 4.78 17.99 10.45
N ARG A 195 4.65 17.48 9.24
CA ARG A 195 4.00 18.22 8.15
C ARG A 195 2.54 18.52 8.50
N VAL A 196 2.07 19.65 8.03
CA VAL A 196 0.68 20.09 8.16
C VAL A 196 0.04 20.14 6.78
N GLU A 197 -0.98 19.34 6.60
CA GLU A 197 -1.85 19.33 5.44
C GLU A 197 -3.23 19.86 5.81
N VAL A 198 -3.81 20.69 4.94
CA VAL A 198 -5.17 21.23 5.10
C VAL A 198 -6.03 20.79 3.92
N GLU A 199 -7.19 20.23 4.22
CA GLU A 199 -8.20 19.87 3.24
C GLU A 199 -9.08 21.09 2.93
N VAL A 200 -9.27 21.37 1.64
CA VAL A 200 -10.16 22.43 1.13
C VAL A 200 -11.09 21.87 0.06
N ASP A 201 -12.32 22.31 0.05
CA ASP A 201 -13.36 21.92 -0.93
C ASP A 201 -13.78 23.08 -1.85
N ARG A 202 -13.27 24.31 -1.57
CA ARG A 202 -13.54 25.51 -2.36
C ARG A 202 -12.28 26.36 -2.56
N LEU A 203 -12.24 27.08 -3.68
CA LEU A 203 -11.11 27.94 -4.06
C LEU A 203 -10.91 29.14 -3.12
N ASP A 204 -11.98 29.69 -2.58
CA ASP A 204 -11.93 30.85 -1.67
C ASP A 204 -11.19 30.57 -0.35
N GLN A 205 -11.12 29.32 0.08
CA GLN A 205 -10.38 28.90 1.27
C GLN A 205 -8.85 28.97 1.08
N ILE A 206 -8.37 28.83 -0.17
CA ILE A 206 -6.93 28.70 -0.46
C ILE A 206 -6.14 29.94 -0.01
N ALA A 207 -6.70 31.12 -0.17
CA ALA A 207 -6.03 32.37 0.20
C ALA A 207 -5.70 32.42 1.71
N GLU A 208 -6.64 32.03 2.56
CA GLU A 208 -6.43 31.94 4.00
C GLU A 208 -5.37 30.87 4.35
N VAL A 209 -5.53 29.64 3.80
CA VAL A 209 -4.62 28.52 4.06
C VAL A 209 -3.18 28.90 3.75
N LEU A 210 -2.93 29.62 2.66
CA LEU A 210 -1.60 30.02 2.23
C LEU A 210 -0.92 31.02 3.19
N THR A 211 -1.69 31.81 3.96
CA THR A 211 -1.11 32.71 4.99
C THR A 211 -0.50 31.93 6.16
N LEU A 212 -0.89 30.66 6.34
CA LEU A 212 -0.50 29.80 7.46
C LEU A 212 0.75 28.95 7.16
N GLN A 213 1.30 29.10 5.95
CA GLN A 213 2.53 28.39 5.51
C GLN A 213 2.45 26.88 5.72
N VAL A 214 1.32 26.26 5.34
CA VAL A 214 1.14 24.80 5.42
C VAL A 214 2.02 24.08 4.39
N ASP A 215 2.32 22.81 4.65
CA ASP A 215 3.21 22.03 3.77
C ASP A 215 2.48 21.51 2.53
N GLN A 216 1.18 21.21 2.67
CA GLN A 216 0.36 20.59 1.64
C GLN A 216 -1.09 21.05 1.74
N ILE A 217 -1.74 21.20 0.59
CA ILE A 217 -3.17 21.53 0.46
C ILE A 217 -3.83 20.39 -0.31
N LEU A 218 -4.81 19.74 0.32
CA LEU A 218 -5.60 18.70 -0.28
C LEU A 218 -6.87 19.31 -0.88
N LEU A 219 -7.05 19.13 -2.20
CA LEU A 219 -8.18 19.60 -2.99
C LEU A 219 -9.23 18.48 -3.02
N ASP A 220 -10.26 18.57 -2.18
CA ASP A 220 -11.23 17.49 -2.04
C ASP A 220 -12.40 17.64 -3.03
N ASN A 221 -12.62 16.61 -3.83
CA ASN A 221 -13.72 16.50 -4.80
C ASN A 221 -13.86 17.65 -5.80
N MET A 222 -12.80 18.40 -6.09
CA MET A 222 -12.81 19.49 -7.06
C MET A 222 -12.91 19.00 -8.52
N THR A 223 -13.47 19.87 -9.37
CA THR A 223 -13.45 19.68 -10.83
C THR A 223 -12.05 19.91 -11.41
N LEU A 224 -11.77 19.46 -12.64
CA LEU A 224 -10.49 19.70 -13.31
C LEU A 224 -10.19 21.20 -13.48
N GLU A 225 -11.20 22.01 -13.72
CA GLU A 225 -11.06 23.48 -13.83
C GLU A 225 -10.67 24.07 -12.48
N GLN A 226 -11.39 23.73 -11.41
CA GLN A 226 -11.07 24.17 -10.05
C GLN A 226 -9.66 23.73 -9.61
N MET A 227 -9.22 22.52 -9.98
CA MET A 227 -7.85 22.05 -9.68
C MET A 227 -6.80 22.91 -10.40
N ARG A 228 -7.00 23.28 -11.67
CA ARG A 228 -6.09 24.19 -12.41
C ARG A 228 -6.03 25.57 -11.75
N ASP A 229 -7.18 26.12 -11.38
CA ASP A 229 -7.26 27.40 -10.69
C ASP A 229 -6.56 27.32 -9.33
N ALA A 230 -6.80 26.26 -8.56
CA ALA A 230 -6.13 26.01 -7.28
C ALA A 230 -4.59 25.93 -7.43
N VAL A 231 -4.09 25.16 -8.39
CA VAL A 231 -2.65 25.05 -8.69
C VAL A 231 -2.09 26.43 -9.03
N SER A 232 -2.78 27.22 -9.86
CA SER A 232 -2.37 28.57 -10.23
C SER A 232 -2.36 29.52 -9.04
N LEU A 233 -3.38 29.47 -8.16
CA LEU A 233 -3.47 30.27 -6.95
C LEU A 233 -2.39 29.90 -5.93
N ILE A 234 -2.11 28.60 -5.76
CA ILE A 234 -1.10 28.11 -4.82
C ILE A 234 0.30 28.47 -5.31
N ALA A 235 0.55 28.39 -6.61
CA ALA A 235 1.80 28.84 -7.27
C ALA A 235 3.08 28.31 -6.59
N GLY A 236 3.08 27.03 -6.19
CA GLY A 236 4.23 26.34 -5.57
C GLY A 236 4.52 26.72 -4.11
N ARG A 237 3.66 27.53 -3.45
CA ARG A 237 3.83 27.91 -2.04
C ARG A 237 3.53 26.78 -1.06
N ALA A 238 2.76 25.80 -1.49
CA ALA A 238 2.50 24.53 -0.81
C ALA A 238 2.40 23.42 -1.85
N LYS A 239 2.59 22.16 -1.42
CA LYS A 239 2.28 21.00 -2.28
C LYS A 239 0.78 20.86 -2.47
N THR A 240 0.37 20.38 -3.64
CA THR A 240 -1.04 20.18 -4.00
C THR A 240 -1.36 18.69 -4.08
N GLU A 241 -2.44 18.28 -3.44
CA GLU A 241 -2.95 16.92 -3.52
C GLU A 241 -4.39 16.92 -4.02
N ALA A 242 -4.69 16.15 -5.06
CA ALA A 242 -6.07 15.92 -5.49
C ALA A 242 -6.62 14.65 -4.84
N SER A 243 -7.83 14.75 -4.26
CA SER A 243 -8.53 13.66 -3.60
C SER A 243 -9.99 13.58 -4.06
N GLY A 244 -10.62 12.43 -3.85
CA GLY A 244 -12.05 12.19 -4.15
C GLY A 244 -12.28 11.53 -5.51
N ASN A 245 -12.96 10.37 -5.48
CA ASN A 245 -13.45 9.63 -6.66
C ASN A 245 -12.40 9.44 -7.80
N MET A 246 -11.15 9.11 -7.43
CA MET A 246 -10.07 8.88 -8.39
C MET A 246 -10.18 7.50 -9.03
N THR A 247 -10.48 7.50 -10.34
CA THR A 247 -10.51 6.28 -11.18
C THR A 247 -9.33 6.28 -12.15
N LEU A 248 -9.06 5.13 -12.76
CA LEU A 248 -7.96 4.99 -13.72
C LEU A 248 -8.19 5.87 -14.97
N GLU A 249 -9.45 6.02 -15.39
CA GLU A 249 -9.83 6.83 -16.55
C GLU A 249 -9.63 8.32 -16.29
N ARG A 250 -9.81 8.77 -15.03
CA ARG A 250 -9.75 10.18 -14.64
C ARG A 250 -8.35 10.65 -14.25
N VAL A 251 -7.50 9.76 -13.74
CA VAL A 251 -6.25 10.12 -13.07
C VAL A 251 -5.30 10.91 -13.99
N ARG A 252 -5.26 10.61 -15.29
CA ARG A 252 -4.43 11.32 -16.26
C ARG A 252 -4.84 12.78 -16.42
N ASP A 253 -6.14 13.05 -16.53
CA ASP A 253 -6.66 14.41 -16.66
C ASP A 253 -6.43 15.22 -15.38
N VAL A 254 -6.54 14.58 -14.21
CA VAL A 254 -6.22 15.20 -12.92
C VAL A 254 -4.72 15.53 -12.85
N ALA A 255 -3.83 14.62 -13.23
CA ALA A 255 -2.39 14.89 -13.26
C ALA A 255 -2.03 16.04 -14.23
N ALA A 256 -2.75 16.16 -15.35
CA ALA A 256 -2.58 17.24 -16.32
C ALA A 256 -3.02 18.63 -15.81
N THR A 257 -3.70 18.72 -14.64
CA THR A 257 -3.99 20.00 -13.99
C THR A 257 -2.76 20.62 -13.32
N GLY A 258 -1.69 19.86 -13.13
CA GLY A 258 -0.44 20.30 -12.52
C GLY A 258 -0.37 20.05 -11.01
N VAL A 259 -1.28 19.28 -10.43
CA VAL A 259 -1.18 18.86 -9.01
C VAL A 259 0.06 18.00 -8.77
N ASP A 260 0.67 18.13 -7.58
CA ASP A 260 1.86 17.37 -7.22
C ASP A 260 1.52 15.90 -6.89
N PHE A 261 0.36 15.68 -6.28
CA PHE A 261 -0.06 14.37 -5.77
C PHE A 261 -1.51 14.05 -6.13
N ILE A 262 -1.79 12.76 -6.28
CA ILE A 262 -3.16 12.23 -6.38
C ILE A 262 -3.28 11.08 -5.39
N SER A 263 -4.14 11.20 -4.38
CA SER A 263 -4.42 10.13 -3.44
C SER A 263 -5.55 9.22 -3.94
N VAL A 264 -5.29 7.91 -3.92
CA VAL A 264 -6.18 6.89 -4.49
C VAL A 264 -6.46 5.80 -3.46
N GLY A 265 -7.63 5.83 -2.83
CA GLY A 265 -8.04 4.82 -1.84
C GLY A 265 -8.19 3.42 -2.45
N ALA A 266 -8.62 3.34 -3.72
CA ALA A 266 -8.85 2.10 -4.45
C ALA A 266 -7.58 1.24 -4.66
N LEU A 267 -6.38 1.78 -4.40
CA LEU A 267 -5.13 1.00 -4.41
C LEU A 267 -5.09 -0.07 -3.32
N THR A 268 -5.85 0.12 -2.23
CA THR A 268 -5.75 -0.74 -1.05
C THR A 268 -7.08 -1.34 -0.59
N HIS A 269 -8.22 -0.66 -0.79
CA HIS A 269 -9.51 -1.15 -0.32
C HIS A 269 -10.32 -1.94 -1.37
N SER A 270 -9.97 -1.84 -2.68
CA SER A 270 -10.74 -2.48 -3.78
C SER A 270 -9.80 -3.19 -4.75
N VAL A 271 -9.02 -4.12 -4.23
CA VAL A 271 -7.99 -4.83 -5.00
C VAL A 271 -8.43 -6.25 -5.30
N ARG A 272 -8.27 -6.66 -6.57
CA ARG A 272 -8.35 -8.06 -6.97
C ARG A 272 -7.00 -8.73 -6.71
N ALA A 273 -7.02 -9.86 -6.02
CA ALA A 273 -5.82 -10.69 -5.86
C ALA A 273 -5.36 -11.25 -7.23
N ILE A 274 -4.05 -11.35 -7.40
CA ILE A 274 -3.42 -11.97 -8.59
C ILE A 274 -3.43 -13.49 -8.42
N ASP A 275 -3.63 -14.21 -9.50
CA ASP A 275 -3.58 -15.69 -9.47
C ASP A 275 -2.14 -16.19 -9.49
N PHE A 276 -1.72 -16.82 -8.40
CA PHE A 276 -0.46 -17.57 -8.26
C PHE A 276 -0.78 -19.02 -7.88
N SER A 277 0.11 -19.92 -8.27
CA SER A 277 0.05 -21.33 -7.85
C SER A 277 1.39 -21.77 -7.29
N LEU A 278 1.34 -22.76 -6.39
CA LEU A 278 2.47 -23.58 -6.03
C LEU A 278 2.37 -24.91 -6.80
N GLU A 279 3.47 -25.30 -7.43
CA GLU A 279 3.62 -26.57 -8.14
C GLU A 279 4.72 -27.39 -7.48
N MET A 280 4.40 -28.63 -7.10
CA MET A 280 5.40 -29.60 -6.65
C MET A 280 6.14 -30.13 -7.86
N LEU A 281 7.47 -30.07 -7.81
CA LEU A 281 8.36 -30.65 -8.83
C LEU A 281 8.74 -32.04 -8.36
N VAL A 282 8.07 -33.07 -8.89
CA VAL A 282 8.24 -34.49 -8.51
C VAL A 282 9.12 -35.16 -9.52
#